data_8ccc1a04e9978a67dc0a222935bba76c
#
_entry.id   8ccc1a04e9978a67dc0a222935bba76c
#
_cell.length_a   1.000
_cell.length_b   1.000
_cell.length_c   1.000
_cell.angle_alpha   90.00
_cell.angle_beta   90.00
_cell.angle_gamma   90.00
#
_symmetry.space_group_name_H-M   'P 1'
#
loop_
_entity.id
_entity.type
_entity.pdbx_description
1 polymer ?
#
loop_
_entity_poly.entity_id
_entity_poly.type
_entity_poly.pdbx_seq_one_letter_code
_entity_poly.pdbx_strand_id
1 'polypeptide(L)'
;MDKISSALVKIEKALDKKICKNLSEHIEISPLNKATLLKDGKDIEDTKQRNVYSYGLNEKNEHDVLYKKLIFNTCSAAIKKYQKMFPSLHQELKLESINLLKYVEGNFYKKHTDAFHKISCF
;
A
#
# COMPACT_ATOMS: atom_id res chain seq x y z
N MET A 1 19.32 5.41 -21.81
CA MET A 1 18.69 4.88 -20.61
C MET A 1 17.36 5.54 -20.38
N ASP A 2 16.40 4.75 -20.02
CA ASP A 2 15.07 5.26 -19.79
C ASP A 2 15.04 6.01 -18.46
N LYS A 3 14.49 7.24 -18.46
CA LYS A 3 14.43 8.01 -17.25
C LYS A 3 13.51 7.40 -16.20
N ILE A 4 12.50 6.66 -16.62
CA ILE A 4 11.57 6.01 -15.71
C ILE A 4 12.31 4.92 -14.96
N SER A 5 13.14 4.16 -15.63
CA SER A 5 13.92 3.11 -15.00
C SER A 5 14.89 3.66 -13.98
N SER A 6 15.48 4.82 -14.24
CA SER A 6 16.45 5.42 -13.32
C SER A 6 15.79 5.95 -12.05
N ALA A 7 14.48 6.22 -12.07
CA ALA A 7 13.73 6.67 -10.90
C ALA A 7 13.10 5.51 -10.13
N LEU A 8 13.27 4.29 -10.60
CA LEU A 8 12.70 3.11 -9.96
C LEU A 8 13.75 2.43 -9.10
N VAL A 9 13.46 2.25 -7.84
CA VAL A 9 14.38 1.63 -6.90
C VAL A 9 13.75 0.40 -6.28
N LYS A 10 14.50 -0.71 -6.25
CA LYS A 10 14.07 -1.93 -5.60
C LYS A 10 14.92 -2.13 -4.36
N ILE A 11 14.29 -2.33 -3.23
CA ILE A 11 14.98 -2.62 -1.97
C ILE A 11 14.67 -4.06 -1.59
N GLU A 12 15.68 -4.93 -1.67
CA GLU A 12 15.50 -6.33 -1.36
C GLU A 12 15.57 -6.57 0.14
N LYS A 13 14.83 -7.54 0.60
CA LYS A 13 14.82 -7.96 2.01
C LYS A 13 14.44 -6.82 2.96
N ALA A 14 13.61 -5.90 2.52
CA ALA A 14 13.17 -4.78 3.34
C ALA A 14 12.38 -5.25 4.57
N LEU A 15 11.60 -6.34 4.42
CA LEU A 15 10.93 -6.98 5.55
C LEU A 15 11.52 -8.37 5.76
N ASP A 16 11.69 -8.76 7.02
CA ASP A 16 12.16 -10.06 7.39
C ASP A 16 11.18 -11.12 6.86
N LYS A 17 11.70 -12.22 6.38
CA LYS A 17 10.92 -13.32 5.84
C LYS A 17 9.92 -13.87 6.86
N LYS A 18 10.30 -13.90 8.13
CA LYS A 18 9.41 -14.37 9.19
C LYS A 18 8.24 -13.41 9.37
N ILE A 19 8.48 -12.11 9.27
CA ILE A 19 7.43 -11.10 9.38
C ILE A 19 6.47 -11.23 8.20
N CYS A 20 6.98 -11.45 6.99
CA CYS A 20 6.15 -11.65 5.81
C CYS A 20 5.25 -12.88 5.96
N LYS A 21 5.80 -13.97 6.53
CA LYS A 21 5.02 -15.19 6.79
C LYS A 21 3.92 -14.91 7.80
N ASN A 22 4.25 -14.19 8.87
CA ASN A 22 3.29 -13.87 9.93
C ASN A 22 2.17 -12.96 9.39
N LEU A 23 2.50 -12.01 8.51
CA LEU A 23 1.52 -11.16 7.89
C LEU A 23 0.59 -11.96 6.97
N SER A 24 1.13 -12.92 6.23
CA SER A 24 0.32 -13.79 5.37
C SER A 24 -0.65 -14.63 6.19
N GLU A 25 -0.21 -15.13 7.34
CA GLU A 25 -1.07 -15.89 8.24
C GLU A 25 -2.12 -14.96 8.88
N HIS A 26 -1.73 -13.75 9.21
CA HIS A 26 -2.63 -12.78 9.82
C HIS A 26 -3.79 -12.40 8.89
N ILE A 27 -3.52 -12.23 7.60
CA ILE A 27 -4.58 -11.88 6.67
C ILE A 27 -5.55 -13.05 6.48
N GLU A 28 -5.10 -14.29 6.64
CA GLU A 28 -5.96 -15.45 6.49
C GLU A 28 -7.01 -15.54 7.60
N ILE A 29 -6.73 -15.00 8.78
CA ILE A 29 -7.68 -15.03 9.89
C ILE A 29 -8.40 -13.71 10.09
N SER A 30 -8.13 -12.72 9.26
CA SER A 30 -8.74 -11.40 9.38
C SER A 30 -10.05 -11.31 8.60
N PRO A 31 -11.01 -10.50 9.04
CA PRO A 31 -12.28 -10.34 8.33
C PRO A 31 -12.04 -9.51 7.07
N LEU A 32 -12.09 -10.17 5.91
CA LEU A 32 -11.81 -9.52 4.64
C LEU A 32 -13.06 -8.92 4.01
N ASN A 33 -12.88 -7.79 3.35
CA ASN A 33 -13.94 -7.17 2.57
C ASN A 33 -13.41 -6.97 1.15
N LYS A 34 -14.26 -6.69 0.20
CA LYS A 34 -13.82 -6.34 -1.14
C LYS A 34 -13.18 -4.96 -1.10
N ALA A 35 -12.04 -4.79 -1.76
CA ALA A 35 -11.41 -3.49 -1.86
C ALA A 35 -12.29 -2.52 -2.65
N THR A 36 -12.25 -1.27 -2.29
CA THR A 36 -13.10 -0.24 -2.88
C THR A 36 -12.31 0.70 -3.79
N LEU A 37 -13.04 1.53 -4.53
CA LEU A 37 -12.49 2.57 -5.34
C LEU A 37 -13.04 3.89 -4.83
N LEU A 38 -12.26 4.94 -4.90
CA LEU A 38 -12.74 6.27 -4.56
C LEU A 38 -13.37 6.86 -5.82
N LYS A 39 -14.66 7.19 -5.76
CA LYS A 39 -15.38 7.75 -6.88
C LYS A 39 -16.30 8.83 -6.37
N ASP A 40 -16.16 10.03 -6.87
CA ASP A 40 -16.95 11.19 -6.47
C ASP A 40 -16.88 11.41 -4.93
N GLY A 41 -15.71 11.23 -4.36
CA GLY A 41 -15.49 11.42 -2.92
C GLY A 41 -16.01 10.29 -2.05
N LYS A 42 -16.50 9.21 -2.64
CA LYS A 42 -17.03 8.07 -1.88
C LYS A 42 -16.32 6.79 -2.23
N ASP A 43 -16.17 5.92 -1.24
CA ASP A 43 -15.62 4.60 -1.47
C ASP A 43 -16.74 3.72 -2.00
N ILE A 44 -16.55 3.14 -3.17
CA ILE A 44 -17.52 2.25 -3.78
C ILE A 44 -16.89 0.93 -4.15
N GLU A 45 -17.70 -0.12 -4.19
CA GLU A 45 -17.26 -1.42 -4.60
C GLU A 45 -17.59 -1.58 -6.07
N ASP A 46 -16.59 -1.77 -6.92
CA ASP A 46 -16.77 -2.00 -8.35
C ASP A 46 -15.89 -3.18 -8.76
N THR A 47 -16.46 -4.38 -8.71
CA THR A 47 -15.72 -5.61 -8.96
C THR A 47 -15.36 -5.84 -10.42
N LYS A 48 -15.83 -4.98 -11.34
CA LYS A 48 -15.43 -5.04 -12.74
C LYS A 48 -14.08 -4.34 -12.95
N GLN A 49 -13.76 -3.38 -12.07
CA GLN A 49 -12.51 -2.63 -12.13
C GLN A 49 -11.49 -3.19 -11.14
N ARG A 50 -11.94 -3.53 -9.96
CA ARG A 50 -11.08 -4.03 -8.90
C ARG A 50 -11.76 -5.16 -8.15
N ASN A 51 -11.24 -6.36 -8.29
CA ASN A 51 -11.78 -7.52 -7.60
C ASN A 51 -10.69 -8.16 -6.77
N VAL A 52 -10.54 -7.71 -5.52
CA VAL A 52 -9.52 -8.18 -4.61
C VAL A 52 -10.02 -8.03 -3.19
N TYR A 53 -9.54 -8.86 -2.29
CA TYR A 53 -9.92 -8.78 -0.88
C TYR A 53 -8.98 -7.85 -0.13
N SER A 54 -9.50 -7.16 0.86
CA SER A 54 -8.76 -6.17 1.62
C SER A 54 -9.09 -6.24 3.11
N TYR A 55 -8.08 -6.01 3.93
CA TYR A 55 -8.25 -5.84 5.36
C TYR A 55 -7.43 -4.62 5.81
N GLY A 56 -8.10 -3.63 6.38
CA GLY A 56 -7.42 -2.46 6.91
C GLY A 56 -6.91 -2.73 8.32
N LEU A 57 -5.62 -2.55 8.55
CA LEU A 57 -5.06 -2.67 9.88
C LEU A 57 -5.64 -1.56 10.77
N ASN A 58 -6.17 -1.93 11.91
CA ASN A 58 -6.82 -0.97 12.80
C ASN A 58 -6.12 -0.92 14.17
N GLU A 59 -6.48 0.06 14.98
CA GLU A 59 -5.83 0.28 16.25
C GLU A 59 -6.50 -0.41 17.43
N LYS A 60 -7.55 -1.18 17.18
CA LYS A 60 -8.26 -1.86 18.25
C LYS A 60 -7.71 -3.28 18.49
N ASN A 61 -6.89 -3.77 17.61
CA ASN A 61 -6.33 -5.12 17.67
C ASN A 61 -4.83 -5.01 17.89
N GLU A 62 -4.29 -5.67 18.91
CA GLU A 62 -2.87 -5.59 19.24
C GLU A 62 -1.96 -6.06 18.12
N HIS A 63 -2.34 -7.09 17.39
CA HIS A 63 -1.53 -7.60 16.30
C HIS A 63 -1.53 -6.58 15.15
N ASP A 64 -2.66 -5.95 14.89
CA ASP A 64 -2.75 -4.93 13.84
C ASP A 64 -1.87 -3.73 14.18
N VAL A 65 -1.86 -3.29 15.44
CA VAL A 65 -1.01 -2.18 15.89
C VAL A 65 0.45 -2.52 15.66
N LEU A 66 0.87 -3.74 15.99
CA LEU A 66 2.25 -4.18 15.82
C LEU A 66 2.63 -4.20 14.33
N TYR A 67 1.81 -4.79 13.48
CA TYR A 67 2.08 -4.87 12.05
C TYR A 67 2.06 -3.50 11.40
N LYS A 68 1.14 -2.65 11.80
CA LYS A 68 1.06 -1.28 11.29
C LYS A 68 2.36 -0.53 11.59
N LYS A 69 2.89 -0.69 12.81
CA LYS A 69 4.13 -0.03 13.22
C LYS A 69 5.32 -0.58 12.43
N LEU A 70 5.40 -1.90 12.25
CA LEU A 70 6.50 -2.52 11.52
C LEU A 70 6.50 -2.07 10.04
N ILE A 71 5.35 -2.07 9.41
CA ILE A 71 5.22 -1.65 8.01
C ILE A 71 5.52 -0.16 7.87
N PHE A 72 5.01 0.65 8.77
CA PHE A 72 5.26 2.08 8.76
C PHE A 72 6.76 2.37 8.89
N ASN A 73 7.45 1.73 9.81
CA ASN A 73 8.88 1.93 10.00
C ASN A 73 9.68 1.49 8.77
N THR A 74 9.30 0.37 8.14
CA THR A 74 9.96 -0.12 6.94
C THR A 74 9.74 0.84 5.77
N CYS A 75 8.52 1.31 5.57
CA CYS A 75 8.21 2.26 4.51
C CYS A 75 8.90 3.60 4.75
N SER A 76 8.95 4.08 5.98
CA SER A 76 9.63 5.34 6.31
C SER A 76 11.11 5.27 6.01
N ALA A 77 11.76 4.16 6.35
CA ALA A 77 13.18 3.96 6.06
C ALA A 77 13.41 3.91 4.54
N ALA A 78 12.54 3.24 3.79
CA ALA A 78 12.64 3.13 2.35
C ALA A 78 12.46 4.51 1.68
N ILE A 79 11.49 5.29 2.15
CA ILE A 79 11.23 6.63 1.63
C ILE A 79 12.43 7.56 1.89
N LYS A 80 13.00 7.52 3.09
CA LYS A 80 14.18 8.33 3.41
C LYS A 80 15.35 7.98 2.50
N LYS A 81 15.54 6.69 2.23
CA LYS A 81 16.61 6.24 1.35
C LYS A 81 16.37 6.73 -0.08
N TYR A 82 15.13 6.68 -0.54
CA TYR A 82 14.75 7.14 -1.87
C TYR A 82 14.97 8.65 -1.99
N GLN A 83 14.57 9.41 -0.98
CA GLN A 83 14.74 10.87 -0.97
C GLN A 83 16.22 11.30 -0.95
N LYS A 84 17.08 10.48 -0.35
CA LYS A 84 18.50 10.75 -0.39
C LYS A 84 19.05 10.58 -1.79
N MET A 85 18.52 9.60 -2.55
CA MET A 85 18.95 9.33 -3.91
C MET A 85 18.40 10.38 -4.87
N PHE A 86 17.24 10.93 -4.57
CA PHE A 86 16.55 11.91 -5.43
C PHE A 86 16.14 13.12 -4.60
N PRO A 87 17.07 13.99 -4.23
CA PRO A 87 16.77 15.13 -3.37
C PRO A 87 15.70 16.10 -3.87
N SER A 88 15.51 16.16 -5.20
CA SER A 88 14.49 17.01 -5.77
C SER A 88 13.07 16.55 -5.46
N LEU A 89 12.92 15.30 -4.97
CA LEU A 89 11.62 14.75 -4.64
C LEU A 89 11.38 14.79 -3.12
N HIS A 90 12.14 15.61 -2.42
CA HIS A 90 12.03 15.67 -0.99
C HIS A 90 10.76 16.41 -0.57
N GLN A 91 9.80 15.70 -0.04
CA GLN A 91 8.57 16.28 0.48
C GLN A 91 8.11 15.48 1.68
N GLU A 92 7.35 16.12 2.53
CA GLU A 92 6.82 15.46 3.71
C GLU A 92 5.66 14.57 3.32
N LEU A 93 5.68 13.32 3.77
CA LEU A 93 4.64 12.35 3.48
C LEU A 93 3.98 11.90 4.78
N LYS A 94 2.67 11.72 4.72
CA LYS A 94 1.91 11.24 5.86
C LYS A 94 1.32 9.88 5.56
N LEU A 95 1.32 9.00 6.58
CA LEU A 95 0.67 7.71 6.46
C LEU A 95 -0.82 7.90 6.68
N GLU A 96 -1.63 7.49 5.74
CA GLU A 96 -3.08 7.55 5.91
C GLU A 96 -3.60 6.25 6.49
N SER A 97 -3.32 5.15 5.86
CA SER A 97 -3.79 3.84 6.30
C SER A 97 -2.92 2.75 5.69
N ILE A 98 -2.99 1.57 6.26
CA ILE A 98 -2.32 0.41 5.71
C ILE A 98 -3.36 -0.67 5.51
N ASN A 99 -3.51 -1.13 4.27
CA ASN A 99 -4.41 -2.20 3.93
C ASN A 99 -3.62 -3.40 3.44
N LEU A 100 -3.97 -4.57 3.94
CA LEU A 100 -3.40 -5.82 3.46
C LEU A 100 -4.34 -6.33 2.36
N LEU A 101 -3.80 -6.63 1.20
CA LEU A 101 -4.58 -7.10 0.08
C LEU A 101 -4.35 -8.59 -0.14
N LYS A 102 -5.42 -9.33 -0.40
CA LYS A 102 -5.32 -10.74 -0.70
C LYS A 102 -5.85 -10.99 -2.10
N TYR A 103 -4.97 -11.51 -2.96
CA TYR A 103 -5.33 -11.90 -4.31
C TYR A 103 -5.39 -13.41 -4.38
N VAL A 104 -6.56 -13.95 -4.73
CA VAL A 104 -6.69 -15.37 -5.01
C VAL A 104 -6.87 -15.49 -6.52
N GLU A 105 -6.80 -16.70 -7.07
CA GLU A 105 -6.93 -16.91 -8.49
C GLU A 105 -8.17 -16.23 -9.02
N GLY A 106 -8.04 -15.51 -10.09
CA GLY A 106 -9.14 -14.74 -10.70
C GLY A 106 -9.28 -13.31 -10.20
N ASN A 107 -8.58 -12.94 -9.11
CA ASN A 107 -8.64 -11.58 -8.62
C ASN A 107 -7.76 -10.64 -9.46
N PHE A 108 -8.13 -9.41 -9.54
CA PHE A 108 -7.43 -8.43 -10.36
C PHE A 108 -7.70 -6.99 -9.92
N TYR A 109 -6.84 -6.11 -10.37
CA TYR A 109 -7.07 -4.67 -10.31
C TYR A 109 -6.65 -4.15 -11.70
N LYS A 110 -7.60 -3.64 -12.47
CA LYS A 110 -7.31 -3.18 -13.83
C LYS A 110 -6.36 -1.99 -13.82
N LYS A 111 -5.69 -1.78 -14.94
CA LYS A 111 -4.77 -0.67 -15.11
C LYS A 111 -5.46 0.64 -14.75
N HIS A 112 -4.83 1.46 -13.96
CA HIS A 112 -5.39 2.71 -13.45
C HIS A 112 -4.28 3.68 -13.07
N THR A 113 -4.67 4.90 -12.72
CA THR A 113 -3.77 5.86 -12.12
C THR A 113 -4.27 6.18 -10.72
N ASP A 114 -3.35 6.38 -9.79
CA ASP A 114 -3.71 6.68 -8.41
C ASP A 114 -3.78 8.16 -8.27
N ALA A 115 -4.65 8.75 -8.85
CA ALA A 115 -4.56 10.07 -8.78
C ALA A 115 -5.52 10.75 -8.15
N PHE A 116 -5.52 11.72 -8.17
CA PHE A 116 -6.27 12.53 -7.79
C PHE A 116 -6.17 13.70 -8.25
N HIS A 117 -6.44 14.16 -8.65
CA HIS A 117 -7.39 14.79 -8.92
C HIS A 117 -7.25 16.19 -8.50
N LYS A 118 -7.17 16.47 -7.50
CA LYS A 118 -7.15 17.78 -7.12
C LYS A 118 -6.07 18.55 -7.57
N ILE A 119 -5.24 18.02 -8.16
CA ILE A 119 -4.19 18.59 -8.70
C ILE A 119 -4.46 19.61 -9.54
N SER A 120 -5.37 19.51 -10.18
CA SER A 120 -5.65 20.42 -11.17
C SER A 120 -5.77 21.71 -10.59
N CYS A 121 -5.62 21.84 -9.44
CA CYS A 121 -5.77 23.07 -8.95
C CYS A 121 -4.84 24.00 -9.35
N PHE A 122 -4.25 23.85 -10.16
CA PHE A 122 -3.48 24.87 -10.60
C PHE A 122 -3.72 25.19 -11.87
#